data_5241cfd825ff4c0413f55d7266f23000
#
_entry.id   5241cfd825ff4c0413f55d7266f23000
#
_cell.length_a   1.000
_cell.length_b   1.000
_cell.length_c   1.000
_cell.angle_alpha   90.00
_cell.angle_beta   90.00
_cell.angle_gamma   90.00
#
_symmetry.space_group_name_H-M   'P 1'
#
loop_
_entity.id
_entity.type
_entity.pdbx_description
1 polymer ?
#
loop_
_entity_poly.entity_id
_entity_poly.type
_entity_poly.pdbx_seq_one_letter_code
_entity_poly.pdbx_strand_id
1 'polypeptide(L)'
;MSTAISVEHLSYSYPGVDNTPGTVVFEDMNLSVEEGSFVAVLGGNGCGKSTLAKHFNAILLPCGGKVYVCGLDTSDEDRLMQVRRRVGMVFQNPDNQIVANVVEEDVAFGPENLGVASPAIRQRVDQALNQVGMY
;
A
#
# COMPACT_ATOMS: atom_id res chain seq x y z
N MET A 1 8.88 -9.82 -18.55
CA MET A 1 8.87 -8.79 -17.51
C MET A 1 8.17 -9.31 -16.26
N SER A 2 8.67 -8.94 -15.10
CA SER A 2 8.09 -9.39 -13.84
C SER A 2 6.82 -8.61 -13.51
N THR A 3 5.83 -9.30 -12.95
CA THR A 3 4.60 -8.68 -12.46
C THR A 3 4.82 -8.16 -11.05
N ALA A 4 4.60 -6.87 -10.84
CA ALA A 4 4.70 -6.25 -9.52
C ALA A 4 3.45 -6.52 -8.67
N ILE A 5 2.26 -6.36 -9.27
CA ILE A 5 0.98 -6.59 -8.60
C ILE A 5 0.11 -7.44 -9.50
N SER A 6 -0.48 -8.49 -8.93
CA SER A 6 -1.46 -9.33 -9.61
C SER A 6 -2.74 -9.43 -8.77
N VAL A 7 -3.85 -9.07 -9.34
CA VAL A 7 -5.18 -9.18 -8.73
C VAL A 7 -5.97 -10.22 -9.50
N GLU A 8 -6.40 -11.27 -8.83
CA GLU A 8 -7.08 -12.41 -9.44
C GLU A 8 -8.44 -12.62 -8.80
N HIS A 9 -9.50 -12.39 -9.55
CA HIS A 9 -10.88 -12.61 -9.13
C HIS A 9 -11.21 -11.95 -7.80
N LEU A 10 -10.72 -10.72 -7.58
CA LEU A 10 -10.92 -10.01 -6.33
C LEU A 10 -12.39 -9.68 -6.12
N SER A 11 -12.92 -10.13 -4.99
CA SER A 11 -14.17 -9.63 -4.46
C SER A 11 -13.93 -8.98 -3.10
N TYR A 12 -14.60 -7.87 -2.87
CA TYR A 12 -14.51 -7.15 -1.60
C TYR A 12 -15.80 -6.41 -1.32
N SER A 13 -16.24 -6.50 -0.07
CA SER A 13 -17.40 -5.75 0.43
C SER A 13 -17.04 -5.17 1.79
N TYR A 14 -17.43 -3.93 2.04
CA TYR A 14 -17.38 -3.38 3.39
C TYR A 14 -18.49 -4.01 4.23
N PRO A 15 -18.24 -4.37 5.50
CA PRO A 15 -19.27 -4.95 6.35
C PRO A 15 -20.38 -3.94 6.61
N GLY A 16 -21.62 -4.44 6.68
CA GLY A 16 -22.75 -3.61 7.08
C GLY A 16 -22.77 -3.34 8.59
N VAL A 17 -23.53 -2.32 8.99
CA VAL A 17 -23.73 -1.94 10.38
C VAL A 17 -25.17 -2.30 10.78
N ASP A 18 -25.35 -2.90 11.96
CA ASP A 18 -26.67 -3.19 12.54
C ASP A 18 -27.64 -3.93 11.61
N ASN A 19 -27.25 -5.12 11.11
CA ASN A 19 -28.04 -5.93 10.19
C ASN A 19 -28.33 -5.32 8.82
N THR A 20 -27.71 -4.18 8.48
CA THR A 20 -27.78 -3.65 7.12
C THR A 20 -26.81 -4.42 6.21
N PRO A 21 -27.15 -4.63 4.92
CA PRO A 21 -26.22 -5.24 3.98
C PRO A 21 -24.98 -4.35 3.79
N GLY A 22 -23.81 -4.98 3.66
CA GLY A 22 -22.57 -4.28 3.37
C GLY A 22 -22.57 -3.69 1.96
N THR A 23 -21.57 -2.84 1.70
CA THR A 23 -21.38 -2.24 0.38
C THR A 23 -20.40 -3.09 -0.43
N VAL A 24 -20.88 -3.63 -1.56
CA VAL A 24 -20.03 -4.37 -2.51
C VAL A 24 -19.21 -3.36 -3.31
N VAL A 25 -17.91 -3.54 -3.35
CA VAL A 25 -16.99 -2.69 -4.12
C VAL A 25 -16.50 -3.43 -5.36
N PHE A 26 -16.04 -4.68 -5.20
CA PHE A 26 -15.56 -5.52 -6.30
C PHE A 26 -16.24 -6.89 -6.24
N GLU A 27 -16.59 -7.44 -7.40
CA GLU A 27 -17.18 -8.78 -7.51
C GLU A 27 -16.26 -9.79 -8.20
N ASP A 28 -15.51 -9.36 -9.20
CA ASP A 28 -14.59 -10.23 -9.95
C ASP A 28 -13.56 -9.35 -10.66
N MET A 29 -12.75 -8.64 -9.88
CA MET A 29 -11.76 -7.74 -10.46
C MET A 29 -10.47 -8.48 -10.77
N ASN A 30 -9.97 -8.25 -11.97
CA ASN A 30 -8.69 -8.78 -12.43
C ASN A 30 -7.81 -7.63 -12.90
N LEU A 31 -6.57 -7.61 -12.47
CA LEU A 31 -5.61 -6.55 -12.80
C LEU A 31 -4.20 -7.10 -12.70
N SER A 32 -3.36 -6.66 -13.60
CA SER A 32 -1.92 -6.96 -13.55
C SER A 32 -1.13 -5.68 -13.77
N VAL A 33 -0.14 -5.44 -12.91
CA VAL A 33 0.78 -4.30 -13.00
C VAL A 33 2.19 -4.82 -13.11
N GLU A 34 2.88 -4.47 -14.18
CA GLU A 34 4.26 -4.88 -14.41
C GLU A 34 5.25 -3.99 -13.65
N GLU A 35 6.39 -4.56 -13.28
CA GLU A 35 7.48 -3.80 -12.66
C GLU A 35 7.94 -2.67 -13.59
N GLY A 36 8.29 -1.53 -12.98
CA GLY A 36 8.78 -0.36 -13.70
C GLY A 36 7.72 0.43 -14.44
N SER A 37 6.44 0.05 -14.33
CA SER A 37 5.35 0.78 -14.98
C SER A 37 4.81 1.91 -14.11
N PHE A 38 4.26 2.92 -14.79
CA PHE A 38 3.48 3.99 -14.17
C PHE A 38 2.03 3.80 -14.58
N VAL A 39 1.15 3.60 -13.62
CA VAL A 39 -0.26 3.28 -13.87
C VAL A 39 -1.16 4.35 -13.26
N ALA A 40 -2.05 4.91 -14.07
CA ALA A 40 -3.08 5.84 -13.60
C ALA A 40 -4.40 5.08 -13.39
N VAL A 41 -5.01 5.28 -12.23
CA VAL A 41 -6.32 4.71 -11.90
C VAL A 41 -7.35 5.83 -11.94
N LEU A 42 -8.25 5.78 -12.92
CA LEU A 42 -9.24 6.81 -13.16
C LEU A 42 -10.64 6.33 -12.76
N GLY A 43 -11.43 7.25 -12.26
CA GLY A 43 -12.82 6.97 -11.91
C GLY A 43 -13.41 8.07 -11.06
N GLY A 44 -14.73 8.10 -10.94
CA GLY A 44 -15.43 9.05 -10.09
C GLY A 44 -15.27 8.77 -8.60
N ASN A 45 -15.74 9.69 -7.77
CA ASN A 45 -15.73 9.50 -6.32
C ASN A 45 -16.59 8.29 -5.93
N GLY A 46 -16.07 7.45 -5.03
CA GLY A 46 -16.79 6.28 -4.55
C GLY A 46 -16.76 5.06 -5.47
N CYS A 47 -15.92 5.06 -6.53
CA CYS A 47 -15.83 3.92 -7.45
C CYS A 47 -14.86 2.82 -7.00
N GLY A 48 -14.18 2.98 -5.85
CA GLY A 48 -13.32 1.95 -5.28
C GLY A 48 -11.82 2.14 -5.48
N LYS A 49 -11.35 3.29 -5.97
CA LYS A 49 -9.92 3.54 -6.20
C LYS A 49 -9.09 3.41 -4.92
N SER A 50 -9.50 4.06 -3.84
CA SER A 50 -8.82 3.98 -2.54
C SER A 50 -8.91 2.59 -1.93
N THR A 51 -10.03 1.92 -2.11
CA THR A 51 -10.24 0.54 -1.67
C THR A 51 -9.28 -0.40 -2.37
N LEU A 52 -9.12 -0.25 -3.68
CA LEU A 52 -8.17 -1.05 -4.46
C LEU A 52 -6.73 -0.83 -3.95
N ALA A 53 -6.33 0.43 -3.78
CA ALA A 53 -4.99 0.76 -3.29
C ALA A 53 -4.68 0.14 -1.93
N LYS A 54 -5.66 0.12 -1.03
CA LYS A 54 -5.50 -0.49 0.31
C LYS A 54 -5.32 -2.00 0.28
N HIS A 55 -5.68 -2.66 -0.79
CA HIS A 55 -5.40 -4.10 -0.97
C HIS A 55 -3.93 -4.37 -1.31
N PHE A 56 -3.21 -3.39 -1.87
CA PHE A 56 -1.83 -3.58 -2.32
C PHE A 56 -0.82 -3.61 -1.17
N ASN A 57 -1.12 -3.00 -0.03
CA ASN A 57 -0.28 -3.09 1.16
C ASN A 57 -0.92 -3.89 2.31
N ALA A 58 -1.98 -4.63 2.00
CA ALA A 58 -2.71 -5.48 2.95
C ALA A 58 -3.38 -4.72 4.10
N ILE A 59 -3.72 -3.45 3.93
CA ILE A 59 -4.63 -2.74 4.84
C ILE A 59 -6.02 -3.38 4.79
N LEU A 60 -6.48 -3.70 3.57
CA LEU A 60 -7.68 -4.50 3.35
C LEU A 60 -7.29 -5.83 2.75
N LEU A 61 -8.01 -6.88 3.14
CA LEU A 61 -7.83 -8.23 2.61
C LEU A 61 -9.03 -8.63 1.74
N PRO A 62 -8.81 -9.41 0.67
CA PRO A 62 -9.91 -9.87 -0.18
C PRO A 62 -10.96 -10.67 0.59
N CYS A 63 -12.22 -10.47 0.28
CA CYS A 63 -13.29 -11.38 0.69
C CYS A 63 -13.29 -12.64 -0.18
N GLY A 64 -12.84 -12.53 -1.42
CA GLY A 64 -12.63 -13.63 -2.35
C GLY A 64 -11.57 -13.27 -3.36
N GLY A 65 -11.00 -14.27 -4.00
CA GLY A 65 -9.86 -14.09 -4.90
C GLY A 65 -8.54 -13.86 -4.18
N LYS A 66 -7.56 -13.40 -4.92
CA LYS A 66 -6.19 -13.22 -4.43
C LYS A 66 -5.59 -11.91 -4.91
N VAL A 67 -4.74 -11.31 -4.08
CA VAL A 67 -3.88 -10.19 -4.44
C VAL A 67 -2.44 -10.57 -4.13
N TYR A 68 -1.59 -10.50 -5.14
CA TYR A 68 -0.17 -10.79 -5.00
C TYR A 68 0.64 -9.52 -5.22
N VAL A 69 1.61 -9.29 -4.35
CA VAL A 69 2.57 -8.19 -4.46
C VAL A 69 3.97 -8.80 -4.55
N CYS A 70 4.63 -8.61 -5.67
CA CYS A 70 5.94 -9.23 -5.96
C CYS A 70 5.92 -10.75 -5.71
N GLY A 71 4.83 -11.42 -6.08
CA GLY A 71 4.62 -12.85 -5.87
C GLY A 71 4.18 -13.26 -4.47
N LEU A 72 4.04 -12.31 -3.55
CA LEU A 72 3.60 -12.58 -2.17
C LEU A 72 2.09 -12.44 -2.04
N ASP A 73 1.42 -13.45 -1.48
CA ASP A 73 -0.01 -13.40 -1.19
C ASP A 73 -0.26 -12.45 -0.02
N THR A 74 -1.06 -11.40 -0.24
CA THR A 74 -1.37 -10.41 0.80
C THR A 74 -2.19 -10.99 1.96
N SER A 75 -2.86 -12.12 1.76
CA SER A 75 -3.64 -12.81 2.79
C SER A 75 -2.80 -13.75 3.66
N ASP A 76 -1.54 -13.97 3.32
CA ASP A 76 -0.61 -14.77 4.09
C ASP A 76 -0.03 -13.95 5.24
N GLU A 77 -0.45 -14.24 6.46
CA GLU A 77 -0.02 -13.53 7.67
C GLU A 77 1.50 -13.57 7.87
N ASP A 78 2.15 -14.67 7.49
CA ASP A 78 3.60 -14.84 7.61
C ASP A 78 4.37 -13.92 6.65
N ARG A 79 3.71 -13.42 5.60
CA ARG A 79 4.29 -12.54 4.58
C ARG A 79 3.89 -11.08 4.71
N LEU A 80 3.06 -10.74 5.69
CA LEU A 80 2.48 -9.40 5.83
C LEU A 80 3.53 -8.30 5.88
N MET A 81 4.57 -8.46 6.69
CA MET A 81 5.65 -7.47 6.79
C MET A 81 6.42 -7.32 5.48
N GLN A 82 6.64 -8.42 4.78
CA GLN A 82 7.31 -8.39 3.48
C GLN A 82 6.48 -7.63 2.44
N VAL A 83 5.17 -7.84 2.42
CA VAL A 83 4.26 -7.10 1.53
C VAL A 83 4.32 -5.60 1.85
N ARG A 84 4.22 -5.23 3.09
CA ARG A 84 4.22 -3.82 3.52
C ARG A 84 5.56 -3.11 3.26
N ARG A 85 6.65 -3.82 3.27
CA ARG A 85 7.96 -3.28 2.87
C ARG A 85 8.05 -2.96 1.38
N ARG A 86 7.25 -3.62 0.56
CA ARG A 86 7.25 -3.46 -0.90
C ARG A 86 6.36 -2.34 -1.39
N VAL A 87 5.37 -1.93 -0.59
CA VAL A 87 4.35 -0.97 -1.02
C VAL A 87 4.31 0.21 -0.08
N GLY A 88 4.79 1.35 -0.55
CA GLY A 88 4.57 2.63 0.11
C GLY A 88 3.22 3.20 -0.28
N MET A 89 2.49 3.75 0.68
CA MET A 89 1.21 4.40 0.44
C MET A 89 1.21 5.85 0.84
N VAL A 90 0.61 6.68 -0.02
CA VAL A 90 0.26 8.06 0.30
C VAL A 90 -1.26 8.13 0.35
N PHE A 91 -1.80 8.48 1.51
CA PHE A 91 -3.24 8.59 1.69
C PHE A 91 -3.77 9.94 1.22
N GLN A 92 -5.10 10.06 1.12
CA GLN A 92 -5.77 11.24 0.59
C GLN A 92 -5.44 12.52 1.38
N ASN A 93 -5.22 12.41 2.69
CA ASN A 93 -4.83 13.53 3.55
C ASN A 93 -3.38 13.33 4.04
N PRO A 94 -2.37 13.75 3.27
CA PRO A 94 -0.97 13.49 3.63
C PRO A 94 -0.52 14.20 4.92
N ASP A 95 -1.15 15.29 5.30
CA ASP A 95 -0.81 16.01 6.53
C ASP A 95 -0.99 15.16 7.79
N ASN A 96 -1.94 14.23 7.77
CA ASN A 96 -2.18 13.31 8.89
C ASN A 96 -1.14 12.19 8.99
N GLN A 97 -0.26 12.07 8.01
CA GLN A 97 0.78 11.04 7.97
C GLN A 97 2.10 11.52 8.57
N ILE A 98 2.24 12.82 8.80
CA ILE A 98 3.44 13.40 9.41
C ILE A 98 3.42 13.11 10.92
N VAL A 99 4.46 12.45 11.41
CA VAL A 99 4.55 11.97 12.79
C VAL A 99 5.57 12.72 13.63
N ALA A 100 6.44 13.53 13.01
CA ALA A 100 7.50 14.26 13.71
C ALA A 100 7.51 15.74 13.30
N ASN A 101 8.09 16.57 14.18
CA ASN A 101 8.24 18.02 13.93
C ASN A 101 9.50 18.37 13.15
N VAL A 102 10.44 17.44 13.08
CA VAL A 102 11.70 17.58 12.35
C VAL A 102 11.67 16.69 11.12
N VAL A 103 12.00 17.23 9.96
CA VAL A 103 11.93 16.51 8.67
C VAL A 103 12.76 15.23 8.70
N GLU A 104 13.98 15.28 9.20
CA GLU A 104 14.85 14.10 9.28
C GLU A 104 14.23 12.99 10.13
N GLU A 105 13.64 13.34 11.26
CA GLU A 105 12.97 12.37 12.14
C GLU A 105 11.75 11.75 11.49
N ASP A 106 10.98 12.52 10.76
CA ASP A 106 9.80 12.04 10.05
C ASP A 106 10.18 11.04 8.95
N VAL A 107 11.21 11.37 8.17
CA VAL A 107 11.71 10.47 7.12
C VAL A 107 12.34 9.20 7.73
N ALA A 108 12.98 9.30 8.87
CA ALA A 108 13.60 8.18 9.57
C ALA A 108 12.59 7.21 10.21
N PHE A 109 11.35 7.63 10.40
CA PHE A 109 10.32 6.85 11.09
C PHE A 109 10.10 5.46 10.45
N GLY A 110 10.03 5.39 9.12
CA GLY A 110 9.88 4.12 8.41
C GLY A 110 11.04 3.15 8.67
N PRO A 111 12.29 3.55 8.37
CA PRO A 111 13.45 2.69 8.63
C PRO A 111 13.62 2.30 10.10
N GLU A 112 13.32 3.19 11.04
CA GLU A 112 13.36 2.89 12.47
C GLU A 112 12.39 1.77 12.84
N ASN A 113 11.16 1.84 12.33
CA ASN A 113 10.15 0.81 12.57
C ASN A 113 10.50 -0.53 11.92
N LEU A 114 11.32 -0.52 10.88
CA LEU A 114 11.82 -1.73 10.23
C LEU A 114 13.05 -2.32 10.90
N GLY A 115 13.56 -1.67 11.97
CA GLY A 115 14.71 -2.16 12.72
C GLY A 115 16.05 -1.92 12.01
N VAL A 116 16.15 -0.92 11.15
CA VAL A 116 17.39 -0.59 10.44
C VAL A 116 18.38 0.04 11.42
N ALA A 117 19.67 -0.33 11.32
CA ALA A 117 20.72 0.22 12.16
C ALA A 117 20.94 1.72 11.94
N SER A 118 21.25 2.47 13.00
CA SER A 118 21.37 3.94 12.96
C SER A 118 22.24 4.50 11.84
N PRO A 119 23.44 3.98 11.55
CA PRO A 119 24.25 4.50 10.43
C PRO A 119 23.56 4.36 9.07
N ALA A 120 22.86 3.24 8.87
CA ALA A 120 22.11 2.99 7.63
C ALA A 120 20.85 3.87 7.55
N ILE A 121 20.21 4.18 8.67
CA ILE A 121 19.05 5.09 8.72
C ILE A 121 19.48 6.47 8.22
N ARG A 122 20.59 7.02 8.72
CA ARG A 122 21.09 8.33 8.30
C ARG A 122 21.32 8.37 6.80
N GLN A 123 21.97 7.35 6.26
CA GLN A 123 22.25 7.24 4.84
C GLN A 123 20.94 7.20 4.02
N ARG A 124 19.96 6.44 4.46
CA ARG A 124 18.66 6.33 3.77
C ARG A 124 17.87 7.63 3.79
N VAL A 125 17.90 8.35 4.93
CA VAL A 125 17.24 9.66 5.06
C VAL A 125 17.85 10.66 4.09
N ASP A 126 19.18 10.78 4.08
CA ASP A 126 19.88 11.70 3.18
C ASP A 126 19.59 11.36 1.71
N GLN A 127 19.64 10.09 1.37
CA GLN A 127 19.37 9.63 0.01
C GLN A 127 17.93 9.94 -0.42
N ALA A 128 16.95 9.68 0.43
CA ALA A 128 15.54 9.93 0.13
C ALA A 128 15.27 11.43 -0.07
N LEU A 129 15.81 12.28 0.82
CA LEU A 129 15.64 13.73 0.71
C LEU A 129 16.31 14.31 -0.54
N ASN A 130 17.49 13.79 -0.88
CA ASN A 130 18.17 14.19 -2.12
C ASN A 130 17.37 13.79 -3.37
N GLN A 131 16.78 12.61 -3.39
CA GLN A 131 15.99 12.14 -4.53
C GLN A 131 14.79 13.04 -4.83
N VAL A 132 14.20 13.66 -3.83
CA VAL A 132 13.06 14.56 -4.00
C VAL A 132 13.44 16.05 -3.96
N GLY A 133 14.73 16.35 -3.91
CA GLY A 133 15.23 17.72 -3.95
C GLY A 133 14.97 18.51 -2.67
N MET A 134 14.85 17.86 -1.53
CA MET A 134 14.53 18.50 -0.25
C MET A 134 15.71 18.50 0.74
N TYR A 135 16.93 18.25 0.28
CA TYR A 135 18.13 18.28 1.12
C TYR A 135 18.82 19.64 1.03
#